data_bee9f8ae5cd91117ef6ce9d89cee5c6e
#
_entry.id   bee9f8ae5cd91117ef6ce9d89cee5c6e
#
_cell.length_a   1.000
_cell.length_b   1.000
_cell.length_c   1.000
_cell.angle_alpha   90.00
_cell.angle_beta   90.00
_cell.angle_gamma   90.00
#
_symmetry.space_group_name_H-M   'P 1'
#
loop_
_entity.id
_entity.type
_entity.pdbx_description
1 polymer ?
#
loop_
_entity_poly.entity_id
_entity_poly.type
_entity_poly.pdbx_seq_one_letter_code
_entity_poly.pdbx_strand_id
1 'polypeptide(L)'
;MDSERERLERIAGNSLYAAGVNTDTVRYSFRIFARYLRGESILELGPAEGVMTELLAGTGKALTVVEGSRAFCDAIAARLPSVRVVNALFEDFAPAERFDNIVLGHVLEHVEDPAAIVAHAAAWLTPQGRILAAVPNSRSLHRQAAVIMKLLPAEDALNEMDVHHGHRRVFDPESFRQCFLAAGLAIEIFGGYWLKPLSNRQIEATWTPQMLEAFMQLGERYPDIAGEIYVVAALPR
;
A
#
# COMPACT_ATOMS: atom_id res chain seq x y z
N MET A 1 2.08 -10.65 25.43
CA MET A 1 1.80 -10.27 24.02
C MET A 1 2.46 -8.93 23.80
N ASP A 2 3.29 -8.81 22.76
CA ASP A 2 3.88 -7.53 22.39
C ASP A 2 2.77 -6.54 22.04
N SER A 3 2.94 -5.27 22.42
CA SER A 3 2.06 -4.22 21.96
C SER A 3 2.21 -3.99 20.43
N GLU A 4 1.20 -3.42 19.77
CA GLU A 4 1.31 -3.12 18.34
C GLU A 4 2.52 -2.21 18.03
N ARG A 5 2.84 -1.27 18.90
CA ARG A 5 4.03 -0.42 18.78
C ARG A 5 5.34 -1.21 18.80
N GLU A 6 5.49 -2.17 19.73
CA GLU A 6 6.68 -3.04 19.80
C GLU A 6 6.82 -3.90 18.54
N ARG A 7 5.68 -4.37 17.99
CA ARG A 7 5.64 -5.10 16.72
C ARG A 7 6.13 -4.23 15.57
N LEU A 8 5.64 -2.98 15.45
CA LEU A 8 6.04 -2.04 14.41
C LEU A 8 7.53 -1.68 14.49
N GLU A 9 8.07 -1.42 15.68
CA GLU A 9 9.50 -1.17 15.86
C GLU A 9 10.38 -2.37 15.46
N ARG A 10 9.94 -3.58 15.73
CA ARG A 10 10.65 -4.80 15.30
C ARG A 10 10.63 -4.95 13.78
N ILE A 11 9.51 -4.64 13.12
CA ILE A 11 9.41 -4.63 11.65
C ILE A 11 10.35 -3.57 11.09
N ALA A 12 10.35 -2.36 11.64
CA ALA A 12 11.23 -1.28 11.21
C ALA A 12 12.72 -1.64 11.25
N GLY A 13 13.14 -2.39 12.28
CA GLY A 13 14.52 -2.84 12.42
C GLY A 13 15.00 -3.85 11.36
N ASN A 14 14.09 -4.50 10.65
CA ASN A 14 14.37 -5.56 9.67
C ASN A 14 13.65 -5.33 8.33
N SER A 15 13.21 -4.11 8.06
CA SER A 15 12.41 -3.78 6.88
C SER A 15 13.21 -3.92 5.58
N LEU A 16 12.52 -4.39 4.53
CA LEU A 16 13.04 -4.55 3.16
C LEU A 16 12.15 -3.84 2.12
N TYR A 17 11.24 -2.95 2.55
CA TYR A 17 10.33 -2.27 1.62
C TYR A 17 11.05 -1.31 0.68
N ALA A 18 12.14 -0.70 1.12
CA ALA A 18 13.00 0.16 0.29
C ALA A 18 14.12 -0.61 -0.44
N ALA A 19 14.01 -1.93 -0.60
CA ALA A 19 15.04 -2.75 -1.22
C ALA A 19 14.54 -3.49 -2.47
N GLY A 20 15.41 -3.60 -3.47
CA GLY A 20 15.17 -4.40 -4.68
C GLY A 20 13.87 -4.03 -5.41
N VAL A 21 13.19 -5.03 -5.93
CA VAL A 21 11.97 -4.88 -6.71
C VAL A 21 10.78 -4.31 -5.90
N ASN A 22 10.83 -4.33 -4.56
CA ASN A 22 9.83 -3.69 -3.72
C ASN A 22 9.83 -2.17 -3.93
N THR A 23 11.01 -1.57 -4.06
CA THR A 23 11.14 -0.14 -4.40
C THR A 23 10.48 0.19 -5.74
N ASP A 24 10.67 -0.66 -6.75
CA ASP A 24 10.06 -0.47 -8.08
C ASP A 24 8.54 -0.63 -8.01
N THR A 25 8.04 -1.55 -7.17
CA THR A 25 6.61 -1.74 -6.91
C THR A 25 5.99 -0.47 -6.32
N VAL A 26 6.62 0.12 -5.30
CA VAL A 26 6.16 1.38 -4.68
C VAL A 26 6.21 2.54 -5.68
N ARG A 27 7.29 2.66 -6.47
CA ARG A 27 7.40 3.69 -7.51
C ARG A 27 6.33 3.56 -8.59
N TYR A 28 6.01 2.33 -8.98
CA TYR A 28 4.95 2.11 -9.95
C TYR A 28 3.57 2.42 -9.37
N SER A 29 3.32 2.04 -8.13
CA SER A 29 2.12 2.40 -7.36
C SER A 29 1.93 3.92 -7.35
N PHE A 30 2.98 4.69 -7.05
CA PHE A 30 2.93 6.15 -7.12
C PHE A 30 2.55 6.66 -8.53
N ARG A 31 3.13 6.09 -9.60
CA ARG A 31 2.79 6.49 -10.99
C ARG A 31 1.31 6.29 -11.29
N ILE A 32 0.69 5.25 -10.74
CA ILE A 32 -0.75 5.03 -10.83
C ILE A 32 -1.50 6.07 -10.01
N PHE A 33 -1.15 6.25 -8.74
CA PHE A 33 -1.82 7.17 -7.83
C PHE A 33 -1.74 8.62 -8.31
N ALA A 34 -0.59 9.04 -8.86
CA ALA A 34 -0.39 10.37 -9.39
C ALA A 34 -1.42 10.77 -10.48
N ARG A 35 -1.97 9.79 -11.22
CA ARG A 35 -3.03 10.01 -12.23
C ARG A 35 -4.36 10.48 -11.60
N TYR A 36 -4.54 10.24 -10.30
CA TYR A 36 -5.81 10.43 -9.59
C TYR A 36 -5.72 11.43 -8.43
N LEU A 37 -4.55 11.94 -8.10
CA LEU A 37 -4.39 12.98 -7.08
C LEU A 37 -5.15 14.23 -7.46
N ARG A 38 -5.82 14.84 -6.46
CA ARG A 38 -6.62 16.07 -6.62
C ARG A 38 -6.25 17.09 -5.54
N GLY A 39 -6.79 18.30 -5.64
CA GLY A 39 -6.64 19.33 -4.62
C GLY A 39 -5.19 19.56 -4.20
N GLU A 40 -4.98 20.00 -2.96
CA GLU A 40 -3.69 20.49 -2.47
C GLU A 40 -3.13 19.73 -1.27
N SER A 41 -3.89 18.78 -0.70
CA SER A 41 -3.49 18.08 0.51
C SER A 41 -3.47 16.56 0.34
N ILE A 42 -2.46 15.93 0.97
CA ILE A 42 -2.28 14.49 0.99
C ILE A 42 -2.06 14.04 2.43
N LEU A 43 -2.76 12.98 2.84
CA LEU A 43 -2.45 12.17 4.02
C LEU A 43 -1.92 10.83 3.55
N GLU A 44 -0.73 10.46 3.95
CA GLU A 44 -0.19 9.11 3.75
C GLU A 44 -0.24 8.34 5.07
N LEU A 45 -0.79 7.14 5.05
CA LEU A 45 -0.81 6.23 6.18
C LEU A 45 0.24 5.13 5.96
N GLY A 46 1.11 4.87 6.94
CA GLY A 46 2.11 3.82 6.91
C GLY A 46 3.21 4.02 5.87
N PRO A 47 3.95 5.13 5.91
CA PRO A 47 5.03 5.43 4.96
C PRO A 47 6.22 4.46 5.02
N ALA A 48 6.39 3.72 6.11
CA ALA A 48 7.56 2.88 6.37
C ALA A 48 8.88 3.65 6.14
N GLU A 49 9.79 3.18 5.28
CA GLU A 49 11.04 3.89 4.95
C GLU A 49 10.84 5.18 4.12
N GLY A 50 9.61 5.48 3.70
CA GLY A 50 9.26 6.74 3.05
C GLY A 50 9.57 6.82 1.56
N VAL A 51 9.63 5.70 0.83
CA VAL A 51 9.82 5.70 -0.64
C VAL A 51 8.63 6.40 -1.33
N MET A 52 7.39 6.07 -0.93
CA MET A 52 6.19 6.73 -1.43
C MET A 52 6.16 8.19 -0.97
N THR A 53 6.54 8.46 0.27
CA THR A 53 6.56 9.81 0.87
C THR A 53 7.42 10.79 0.07
N GLU A 54 8.62 10.36 -0.36
CA GLU A 54 9.50 11.19 -1.20
C GLU A 54 8.83 11.58 -2.52
N LEU A 55 8.17 10.63 -3.16
CA LEU A 55 7.48 10.84 -4.43
C LEU A 55 6.25 11.74 -4.25
N LEU A 56 5.50 11.56 -3.17
CA LEU A 56 4.35 12.41 -2.83
C LEU A 56 4.80 13.83 -2.49
N ALA A 57 5.88 14.01 -1.71
CA ALA A 57 6.46 15.33 -1.42
C ALA A 57 6.89 16.07 -2.70
N GLY A 58 7.40 15.32 -3.69
CA GLY A 58 7.77 15.86 -5.01
C GLY A 58 6.60 16.43 -5.81
N THR A 59 5.35 16.18 -5.42
CA THR A 59 4.16 16.77 -6.08
C THR A 59 3.91 18.23 -5.71
N GLY A 60 4.57 18.74 -4.67
CA GLY A 60 4.40 20.11 -4.15
C GLY A 60 3.13 20.32 -3.31
N LYS A 61 2.33 19.25 -3.09
CA LYS A 61 1.13 19.30 -2.24
C LYS A 61 1.50 19.25 -0.75
N ALA A 62 0.65 19.80 0.11
CA ALA A 62 0.82 19.70 1.56
C ALA A 62 0.69 18.21 1.98
N LEU A 63 1.78 17.66 2.52
CA LEU A 63 1.87 16.25 2.87
C LEU A 63 1.95 16.06 4.39
N THR A 64 1.02 15.28 4.92
CA THR A 64 1.05 14.74 6.28
C THR A 64 1.21 13.23 6.20
N VAL A 65 2.07 12.66 7.03
CA VAL A 65 2.23 11.20 7.15
C VAL A 65 1.94 10.76 8.58
N VAL A 66 1.32 9.58 8.72
CA VAL A 66 1.06 8.95 10.01
C VAL A 66 1.74 7.59 10.04
N GLU A 67 2.59 7.37 11.05
CA GLU A 67 3.40 6.18 11.18
C GLU A 67 3.48 5.75 12.65
N GLY A 68 3.28 4.46 12.91
CA GLY A 68 3.32 3.89 14.26
C GLY A 68 4.74 3.70 14.80
N SER A 69 5.72 3.41 13.94
CA SER A 69 7.12 3.27 14.32
C SER A 69 7.79 4.62 14.50
N ARG A 70 8.38 4.82 15.66
CA ARG A 70 9.18 6.02 15.96
C ARG A 70 10.43 6.09 15.09
N ALA A 71 11.07 4.95 14.85
CA ALA A 71 12.27 4.88 14.03
C ALA A 71 12.02 5.38 12.59
N PHE A 72 10.92 4.96 11.96
CA PHE A 72 10.53 5.45 10.64
C PHE A 72 10.16 6.94 10.67
N CYS A 73 9.41 7.39 11.69
CA CYS A 73 9.08 8.81 11.84
C CYS A 73 10.32 9.70 11.87
N ASP A 74 11.30 9.33 12.69
CA ASP A 74 12.53 10.10 12.87
C ASP A 74 13.37 10.13 11.57
N ALA A 75 13.44 9.00 10.85
CA ALA A 75 14.12 8.90 9.57
C ALA A 75 13.47 9.77 8.48
N ILE A 76 12.14 9.76 8.39
CA ILE A 76 11.40 10.60 7.42
C ILE A 76 11.55 12.07 7.76
N ALA A 77 11.37 12.47 9.03
CA ALA A 77 11.48 13.84 9.46
C ALA A 77 12.88 14.44 9.19
N ALA A 78 13.93 13.63 9.39
CA ALA A 78 15.31 14.05 9.09
C ALA A 78 15.56 14.26 7.58
N ARG A 79 14.95 13.42 6.73
CA ARG A 79 15.16 13.44 5.27
C ARG A 79 14.24 14.43 4.55
N LEU A 80 13.02 14.60 5.05
CA LEU A 80 11.96 15.40 4.42
C LEU A 80 11.38 16.43 5.41
N PRO A 81 12.13 17.49 5.75
CA PRO A 81 11.73 18.45 6.79
C PRO A 81 10.47 19.28 6.45
N SER A 82 10.02 19.27 5.20
CA SER A 82 8.77 19.93 4.78
C SER A 82 7.52 19.04 4.98
N VAL A 83 7.69 17.75 5.30
CA VAL A 83 6.60 16.81 5.53
C VAL A 83 6.19 16.86 7.00
N ARG A 84 4.89 16.95 7.26
CA ARG A 84 4.36 16.83 8.62
C ARG A 84 4.30 15.35 9.01
N VAL A 85 5.17 14.93 9.91
CA VAL A 85 5.25 13.56 10.42
C VAL A 85 4.51 13.46 11.74
N VAL A 86 3.57 12.51 11.86
CA VAL A 86 2.80 12.21 13.07
C VAL A 86 3.09 10.78 13.50
N ASN A 87 3.68 10.61 14.69
CA ASN A 87 3.90 9.29 15.28
C ASN A 87 2.66 8.85 16.05
N ALA A 88 1.79 8.10 15.42
CA ALA A 88 0.55 7.55 16.00
C ALA A 88 0.17 6.22 15.35
N LEU A 89 -0.58 5.38 16.04
CA LEU A 89 -1.36 4.33 15.40
C LEU A 89 -2.52 4.97 14.63
N PHE A 90 -2.98 4.31 13.57
CA PHE A 90 -4.06 4.87 12.73
C PHE A 90 -5.37 5.02 13.52
N GLU A 91 -5.61 4.11 14.46
CA GLU A 91 -6.77 4.11 15.35
C GLU A 91 -6.75 5.29 16.34
N ASP A 92 -5.55 5.77 16.69
CA ASP A 92 -5.36 6.90 17.62
C ASP A 92 -5.29 8.25 16.89
N PHE A 93 -5.19 8.26 15.56
CA PHE A 93 -5.07 9.48 14.77
C PHE A 93 -6.43 10.13 14.56
N ALA A 94 -6.60 11.35 15.04
CA ALA A 94 -7.83 12.13 14.92
C ALA A 94 -7.52 13.56 14.44
N PRO A 95 -7.34 13.77 13.13
CA PRO A 95 -7.02 15.09 12.59
C PRO A 95 -8.21 16.04 12.68
N ALA A 96 -7.93 17.32 12.94
CA ALA A 96 -8.93 18.37 12.87
C ALA A 96 -9.24 18.79 11.42
N GLU A 97 -8.26 18.65 10.53
CA GLU A 97 -8.34 18.94 9.10
C GLU A 97 -8.85 17.74 8.29
N ARG A 98 -9.29 18.02 7.06
CA ARG A 98 -9.66 17.02 6.06
C ARG A 98 -8.67 17.06 4.89
N PHE A 99 -8.57 15.93 4.17
CA PHE A 99 -7.60 15.75 3.11
C PHE A 99 -8.27 15.50 1.76
N ASP A 100 -7.65 16.05 0.70
CA ASP A 100 -8.10 15.81 -0.67
C ASP A 100 -7.70 14.43 -1.18
N ASN A 101 -6.61 13.89 -0.66
CA ASN A 101 -6.12 12.57 -1.00
C ASN A 101 -5.66 11.84 0.27
N ILE A 102 -6.05 10.58 0.41
CA ILE A 102 -5.55 9.69 1.46
C ILE A 102 -4.93 8.49 0.77
N VAL A 103 -3.65 8.23 1.03
CA VAL A 103 -2.86 7.17 0.40
C VAL A 103 -2.61 6.06 1.41
N LEU A 104 -2.98 4.83 1.05
CA LEU A 104 -2.72 3.59 1.77
C LEU A 104 -1.98 2.62 0.83
N GLY A 105 -0.71 2.90 0.59
CA GLY A 105 0.13 2.07 -0.28
C GLY A 105 0.71 0.89 0.49
N HIS A 106 0.16 -0.31 0.34
CA HIS A 106 0.60 -1.51 1.06
C HIS A 106 0.49 -1.39 2.58
N VAL A 107 -0.70 -1.06 3.06
CA VAL A 107 -1.01 -0.84 4.48
C VAL A 107 -2.05 -1.82 4.99
N LEU A 108 -3.12 -2.06 4.20
CA LEU A 108 -4.29 -2.78 4.68
C LEU A 108 -4.03 -4.27 4.98
N GLU A 109 -3.02 -4.86 4.37
CA GLU A 109 -2.55 -6.21 4.66
C GLU A 109 -1.91 -6.35 6.06
N HIS A 110 -1.48 -5.24 6.67
CA HIS A 110 -0.78 -5.21 7.96
C HIS A 110 -1.68 -4.94 9.16
N VAL A 111 -2.80 -4.25 8.96
CA VAL A 111 -3.69 -3.82 10.04
C VAL A 111 -4.62 -4.94 10.50
N GLU A 112 -5.11 -4.85 11.72
CA GLU A 112 -6.01 -5.88 12.27
C GLU A 112 -7.38 -5.84 11.61
N ASP A 113 -7.98 -4.66 11.53
CA ASP A 113 -9.27 -4.41 10.86
C ASP A 113 -9.14 -3.40 9.71
N PRO A 114 -8.91 -3.86 8.47
CA PRO A 114 -8.75 -2.98 7.32
C PRO A 114 -10.03 -2.18 7.00
N ALA A 115 -11.22 -2.73 7.28
CA ALA A 115 -12.46 -2.00 7.02
C ALA A 115 -12.63 -0.83 7.99
N ALA A 116 -12.26 -0.99 9.25
CA ALA A 116 -12.25 0.10 10.23
C ALA A 116 -11.26 1.21 9.84
N ILE A 117 -10.05 0.85 9.39
CA ILE A 117 -9.07 1.84 8.93
C ILE A 117 -9.58 2.62 7.70
N VAL A 118 -10.20 1.94 6.74
CA VAL A 118 -10.83 2.60 5.58
C VAL A 118 -11.97 3.51 6.02
N ALA A 119 -12.79 3.11 6.99
CA ALA A 119 -13.88 3.94 7.53
C ALA A 119 -13.34 5.21 8.24
N HIS A 120 -12.25 5.08 9.03
CA HIS A 120 -11.57 6.24 9.61
C HIS A 120 -11.05 7.18 8.50
N ALA A 121 -10.35 6.64 7.51
CA ALA A 121 -9.85 7.41 6.37
C ALA A 121 -10.99 8.14 5.63
N ALA A 122 -12.13 7.48 5.42
CA ALA A 122 -13.29 8.09 4.78
C ALA A 122 -13.81 9.32 5.56
N ALA A 123 -13.77 9.27 6.90
CA ALA A 123 -14.19 10.41 7.75
C ALA A 123 -13.23 11.62 7.65
N TRP A 124 -12.01 11.41 7.21
CA TRP A 124 -11.00 12.47 7.05
C TRP A 124 -10.95 13.06 5.63
N LEU A 125 -11.76 12.57 4.69
CA LEU A 125 -11.82 13.11 3.33
C LEU A 125 -12.53 14.47 3.28
N THR A 126 -12.04 15.35 2.40
CA THR A 126 -12.87 16.47 1.90
C THR A 126 -14.04 15.92 1.07
N PRO A 127 -15.11 16.68 0.84
CA PRO A 127 -16.27 16.21 0.06
C PRO A 127 -15.94 15.72 -1.36
N GLN A 128 -14.81 16.16 -1.93
CA GLN A 128 -14.33 15.76 -3.24
C GLN A 128 -13.05 14.90 -3.18
N GLY A 129 -12.66 14.53 -1.95
CA GLY A 129 -11.44 13.77 -1.69
C GLY A 129 -11.52 12.33 -2.15
N ARG A 130 -10.37 11.69 -2.22
CA ARG A 130 -10.20 10.30 -2.64
C ARG A 130 -9.31 9.51 -1.70
N ILE A 131 -9.61 8.24 -1.56
CA ILE A 131 -8.70 7.24 -1.00
C ILE A 131 -8.06 6.50 -2.17
N LEU A 132 -6.74 6.39 -2.15
CA LEU A 132 -5.93 5.62 -3.09
C LEU A 132 -5.22 4.53 -2.30
N ALA A 133 -5.53 3.27 -2.58
CA ALA A 133 -4.96 2.15 -1.85
C ALA A 133 -4.47 1.06 -2.80
N ALA A 134 -3.41 0.36 -2.42
CA ALA A 134 -2.89 -0.80 -3.14
C ALA A 134 -2.48 -1.88 -2.13
N VAL A 135 -2.64 -3.14 -2.54
CA VAL A 135 -2.29 -4.33 -1.75
C VAL A 135 -1.81 -5.45 -2.65
N PRO A 136 -1.02 -6.42 -2.13
CA PRO A 136 -0.72 -7.66 -2.84
C PRO A 136 -1.99 -8.46 -3.15
N ASN A 137 -2.02 -9.08 -4.34
CA ASN A 137 -3.14 -9.88 -4.84
C ASN A 137 -2.90 -11.37 -4.63
N SER A 138 -3.78 -12.03 -3.89
CA SER A 138 -3.72 -13.49 -3.72
C SER A 138 -3.89 -14.26 -5.04
N ARG A 139 -4.67 -13.72 -5.99
CA ARG A 139 -4.89 -14.31 -7.31
C ARG A 139 -3.78 -14.01 -8.33
N SER A 140 -2.65 -13.46 -7.89
CA SER A 140 -1.53 -13.20 -8.79
C SER A 140 -0.98 -14.48 -9.42
N LEU A 141 -0.49 -14.39 -10.66
CA LEU A 141 0.00 -15.55 -11.43
C LEU A 141 1.01 -16.39 -10.65
N HIS A 142 1.97 -15.76 -9.96
CA HIS A 142 2.99 -16.51 -9.23
C HIS A 142 2.42 -17.28 -8.03
N ARG A 143 1.35 -16.76 -7.37
CA ARG A 143 0.71 -17.45 -6.24
C ARG A 143 -0.13 -18.63 -6.74
N GLN A 144 -0.91 -18.46 -7.82
CA GLN A 144 -1.63 -19.56 -8.48
C GLN A 144 -0.67 -20.67 -8.91
N ALA A 145 0.45 -20.31 -9.56
CA ALA A 145 1.48 -21.28 -9.93
C ALA A 145 2.07 -22.00 -8.69
N ALA A 146 2.32 -21.27 -7.60
CA ALA A 146 2.84 -21.84 -6.36
C ALA A 146 1.86 -22.85 -5.74
N VAL A 147 0.56 -22.61 -5.79
CA VAL A 147 -0.47 -23.57 -5.35
C VAL A 147 -0.48 -24.83 -6.23
N ILE A 148 -0.46 -24.67 -7.57
CA ILE A 148 -0.38 -25.79 -8.51
C ILE A 148 0.88 -26.64 -8.26
N MET A 149 2.02 -26.00 -7.98
CA MET A 149 3.29 -26.65 -7.65
C MET A 149 3.33 -27.21 -6.22
N LYS A 150 2.28 -27.02 -5.42
CA LYS A 150 2.20 -27.42 -3.98
C LYS A 150 3.26 -26.74 -3.10
N LEU A 151 3.70 -25.54 -3.46
CA LEU A 151 4.58 -24.69 -2.67
C LEU A 151 3.81 -23.78 -1.70
N LEU A 152 2.52 -23.55 -1.99
CA LEU A 152 1.57 -22.88 -1.10
C LEU A 152 0.33 -23.78 -0.94
N PRO A 153 -0.29 -23.80 0.25
CA PRO A 153 -1.51 -24.58 0.48
C PRO A 153 -2.76 -23.94 -0.15
N ALA A 154 -2.78 -22.60 -0.27
CA ALA A 154 -3.85 -21.81 -0.89
C ALA A 154 -3.28 -20.48 -1.40
N GLU A 155 -4.00 -19.80 -2.30
CA GLU A 155 -3.55 -18.55 -2.92
C GLU A 155 -3.42 -17.41 -1.89
N ASP A 156 -4.26 -17.39 -0.86
CA ASP A 156 -4.27 -16.41 0.23
C ASP A 156 -3.39 -16.79 1.43
N ALA A 157 -2.76 -17.96 1.42
CA ALA A 157 -1.87 -18.41 2.49
C ALA A 157 -0.64 -17.49 2.60
N LEU A 158 -0.29 -17.09 3.81
CA LEU A 158 0.92 -16.32 4.07
C LEU A 158 2.18 -17.19 3.80
N ASN A 159 3.10 -16.67 3.02
CA ASN A 159 4.42 -17.26 2.83
C ASN A 159 5.44 -16.63 3.81
N GLU A 160 6.68 -17.13 3.80
CA GLU A 160 7.74 -16.65 4.70
C GLU A 160 8.00 -15.14 4.57
N MET A 161 7.93 -14.60 3.34
CA MET A 161 8.14 -13.18 3.09
C MET A 161 6.95 -12.34 3.57
N ASP A 162 5.72 -12.82 3.38
CA ASP A 162 4.54 -12.17 3.93
C ASP A 162 4.65 -12.04 5.45
N VAL A 163 5.06 -13.13 6.12
CA VAL A 163 5.28 -13.14 7.58
C VAL A 163 6.42 -12.22 7.98
N HIS A 164 7.54 -12.22 7.23
CA HIS A 164 8.68 -11.34 7.48
C HIS A 164 8.28 -9.86 7.41
N HIS A 165 7.48 -9.49 6.41
CA HIS A 165 6.95 -8.13 6.26
C HIS A 165 5.84 -7.80 7.28
N GLY A 166 5.37 -8.78 8.04
CA GLY A 166 4.31 -8.59 9.04
C GLY A 166 2.91 -8.53 8.45
N HIS A 167 2.68 -9.14 7.28
CA HIS A 167 1.34 -9.29 6.74
C HIS A 167 0.47 -10.12 7.68
N ARG A 168 -0.78 -9.75 7.81
CA ARG A 168 -1.83 -10.51 8.52
C ARG A 168 -2.72 -11.27 7.56
N ARG A 169 -2.72 -10.87 6.28
CA ARG A 169 -3.52 -11.44 5.18
C ARG A 169 -2.95 -11.12 3.82
N VAL A 170 -3.46 -11.81 2.81
CA VAL A 170 -3.30 -11.43 1.40
C VAL A 170 -4.68 -11.28 0.81
N PHE A 171 -4.98 -10.13 0.21
CA PHE A 171 -6.29 -9.82 -0.33
C PHE A 171 -6.51 -10.47 -1.70
N ASP A 172 -7.74 -10.91 -1.96
CA ASP A 172 -8.26 -11.08 -3.30
C ASP A 172 -9.04 -9.81 -3.75
N PRO A 173 -9.38 -9.70 -5.06
CA PRO A 173 -10.09 -8.54 -5.58
C PRO A 173 -11.43 -8.22 -4.88
N GLU A 174 -12.16 -9.23 -4.44
CA GLU A 174 -13.47 -9.07 -3.80
C GLU A 174 -13.31 -8.59 -2.35
N SER A 175 -12.49 -9.26 -1.55
CA SER A 175 -12.24 -8.90 -0.16
C SER A 175 -11.64 -7.50 -0.03
N PHE A 176 -10.75 -7.11 -0.97
CA PHE A 176 -10.18 -5.77 -1.00
C PHE A 176 -11.25 -4.70 -1.29
N ARG A 177 -12.08 -4.89 -2.33
CA ARG A 177 -13.19 -3.97 -2.64
C ARG A 177 -14.17 -3.85 -1.47
N GLN A 178 -14.43 -4.97 -0.79
CA GLN A 178 -15.40 -5.01 0.30
C GLN A 178 -15.01 -4.08 1.46
N CYS A 179 -13.72 -3.86 1.73
CA CYS A 179 -13.26 -2.90 2.75
C CYS A 179 -13.79 -1.49 2.48
N PHE A 180 -13.82 -1.07 1.22
CA PHE A 180 -14.28 0.28 0.82
C PHE A 180 -15.81 0.37 0.78
N LEU A 181 -16.46 -0.64 0.26
CA LEU A 181 -17.92 -0.71 0.20
C LEU A 181 -18.55 -0.74 1.61
N ALA A 182 -17.94 -1.51 2.53
CA ALA A 182 -18.38 -1.55 3.93
C ALA A 182 -18.21 -0.20 4.65
N ALA A 183 -17.23 0.60 4.27
CA ALA A 183 -17.03 1.97 4.75
C ALA A 183 -17.97 3.01 4.08
N GLY A 184 -18.90 2.57 3.22
CA GLY A 184 -19.85 3.44 2.53
C GLY A 184 -19.24 4.25 1.38
N LEU A 185 -18.07 3.89 0.88
CA LEU A 185 -17.41 4.57 -0.23
C LEU A 185 -17.86 4.01 -1.59
N ALA A 186 -17.84 4.86 -2.59
CA ALA A 186 -17.98 4.47 -4.00
C ALA A 186 -16.59 4.18 -4.59
N ILE A 187 -16.40 3.00 -5.17
CA ILE A 187 -15.19 2.65 -5.90
C ILE A 187 -15.28 3.27 -7.30
N GLU A 188 -14.47 4.29 -7.57
CA GLU A 188 -14.40 4.94 -8.89
C GLU A 188 -13.53 4.15 -9.86
N ILE A 189 -12.43 3.57 -9.36
CA ILE A 189 -11.47 2.78 -10.15
C ILE A 189 -11.08 1.54 -9.34
N PHE A 190 -11.05 0.40 -10.01
CA PHE A 190 -10.34 -0.79 -9.59
C PHE A 190 -9.38 -1.19 -10.69
N GLY A 191 -8.15 -1.51 -10.35
CA GLY A 191 -7.14 -1.94 -11.30
C GLY A 191 -6.08 -2.81 -10.67
N GLY A 192 -5.12 -3.21 -11.47
CA GLY A 192 -3.95 -3.94 -11.01
C GLY A 192 -2.71 -3.46 -11.76
N TYR A 193 -1.56 -3.90 -11.31
CA TYR A 193 -0.29 -3.67 -12.00
C TYR A 193 0.67 -4.83 -11.68
N TRP A 194 1.72 -4.94 -12.51
CA TRP A 194 2.71 -5.99 -12.39
C TRP A 194 2.15 -7.41 -12.64
N LEU A 195 2.09 -7.81 -13.89
CA LEU A 195 1.81 -9.21 -14.24
C LEU A 195 3.02 -10.08 -13.85
N LYS A 196 3.04 -10.52 -12.59
CA LYS A 196 4.17 -11.16 -11.91
C LYS A 196 4.13 -12.69 -12.04
N PRO A 197 4.98 -13.31 -12.89
CA PRO A 197 4.96 -14.77 -13.08
C PRO A 197 5.90 -15.51 -12.11
N LEU A 198 6.84 -14.83 -11.48
CA LEU A 198 7.90 -15.39 -10.65
C LEU A 198 7.99 -14.69 -9.29
N SER A 199 8.71 -15.28 -8.34
CA SER A 199 9.04 -14.62 -7.08
C SER A 199 9.96 -13.40 -7.26
N ASN A 200 9.96 -12.46 -6.31
CA ASN A 200 10.86 -11.29 -6.33
C ASN A 200 12.33 -11.72 -6.55
N ARG A 201 12.80 -12.71 -5.79
CA ARG A 201 14.17 -13.21 -5.87
C ARG A 201 14.52 -13.71 -7.28
N GLN A 202 13.62 -14.40 -7.97
CA GLN A 202 13.86 -14.89 -9.33
C GLN A 202 13.87 -13.74 -10.34
N ILE A 203 12.98 -12.76 -10.16
CA ILE A 203 12.92 -11.57 -11.01
C ILE A 203 14.20 -10.75 -10.87
N GLU A 204 14.63 -10.45 -9.66
CA GLU A 204 15.88 -9.70 -9.38
C GLU A 204 17.13 -10.37 -9.95
N ALA A 205 17.14 -11.71 -9.97
CA ALA A 205 18.28 -12.47 -10.48
C ALA A 205 18.42 -12.43 -12.01
N THR A 206 17.33 -12.18 -12.75
CA THR A 206 17.31 -12.46 -14.20
C THR A 206 16.68 -11.38 -15.07
N TRP A 207 15.83 -10.49 -14.50
CA TRP A 207 15.12 -9.52 -15.30
C TRP A 207 15.91 -8.23 -15.49
N THR A 208 15.78 -7.65 -16.68
CA THR A 208 16.26 -6.30 -16.96
C THR A 208 15.22 -5.26 -16.49
N PRO A 209 15.61 -4.00 -16.26
CA PRO A 209 14.66 -2.94 -15.95
C PRO A 209 13.54 -2.80 -17.00
N GLN A 210 13.86 -3.03 -18.28
CA GLN A 210 12.87 -2.98 -19.37
C GLN A 210 11.85 -4.12 -19.28
N MET A 211 12.28 -5.33 -18.89
CA MET A 211 11.37 -6.44 -18.63
C MET A 211 10.45 -6.13 -17.47
N LEU A 212 10.99 -5.64 -16.36
CA LEU A 212 10.22 -5.27 -15.18
C LEU A 212 9.14 -4.22 -15.54
N GLU A 213 9.54 -3.14 -16.22
CA GLU A 213 8.61 -2.09 -16.66
C GLU A 213 7.50 -2.63 -17.58
N ALA A 214 7.85 -3.49 -18.55
CA ALA A 214 6.87 -4.10 -19.45
C ALA A 214 5.83 -4.95 -18.69
N PHE A 215 6.26 -5.73 -17.70
CA PHE A 215 5.38 -6.56 -16.89
C PHE A 215 4.58 -5.77 -15.85
N MET A 216 5.12 -4.64 -15.36
CA MET A 216 4.34 -3.68 -14.58
C MET A 216 3.14 -3.16 -15.41
N GLN A 217 3.38 -2.69 -16.63
CA GLN A 217 2.34 -2.19 -17.55
C GLN A 217 1.36 -3.29 -17.98
N LEU A 218 1.83 -4.52 -18.22
CA LEU A 218 0.96 -5.63 -18.55
C LEU A 218 -0.06 -5.93 -17.45
N GLY A 219 0.31 -5.77 -16.19
CA GLY A 219 -0.60 -5.93 -15.07
C GLY A 219 -1.80 -4.98 -15.12
N GLU A 220 -1.65 -3.77 -15.69
CA GLU A 220 -2.78 -2.85 -15.87
C GLU A 220 -3.85 -3.39 -16.85
N ARG A 221 -3.48 -4.32 -17.73
CA ARG A 221 -4.41 -4.98 -18.68
C ARG A 221 -5.10 -6.20 -18.11
N TYR A 222 -4.53 -6.78 -17.05
CA TYR A 222 -4.98 -8.04 -16.44
C TYR A 222 -5.08 -7.90 -14.90
N PRO A 223 -5.92 -6.98 -14.40
CA PRO A 223 -5.96 -6.63 -12.98
C PRO A 223 -6.29 -7.81 -12.07
N ASP A 224 -7.13 -8.76 -12.53
CA ASP A 224 -7.56 -9.89 -11.70
C ASP A 224 -6.43 -10.86 -11.33
N ILE A 225 -5.39 -10.93 -12.15
CA ILE A 225 -4.23 -11.82 -11.97
C ILE A 225 -2.90 -11.06 -11.82
N ALA A 226 -2.95 -9.74 -11.73
CA ALA A 226 -1.79 -8.90 -11.46
C ALA A 226 -1.21 -9.20 -10.07
N GLY A 227 0.08 -8.91 -9.86
CA GLY A 227 0.76 -9.06 -8.58
C GLY A 227 0.18 -8.18 -7.50
N GLU A 228 -0.20 -6.97 -7.89
CA GLU A 228 -0.75 -5.92 -7.05
C GLU A 228 -2.09 -5.45 -7.59
N ILE A 229 -3.03 -5.15 -6.70
CA ILE A 229 -4.33 -4.55 -7.02
C ILE A 229 -4.48 -3.22 -6.31
N TYR A 230 -5.22 -2.30 -6.92
CA TYR A 230 -5.46 -0.98 -6.35
C TYR A 230 -6.91 -0.52 -6.50
N VAL A 231 -7.30 0.37 -5.60
CA VAL A 231 -8.60 1.05 -5.57
C VAL A 231 -8.39 2.55 -5.52
N VAL A 232 -9.23 3.27 -6.27
CA VAL A 232 -9.51 4.69 -6.06
C VAL A 232 -10.95 4.81 -5.66
N ALA A 233 -11.22 5.27 -4.45
CA ALA A 233 -12.56 5.39 -3.88
C ALA A 233 -12.83 6.81 -3.39
N ALA A 234 -14.09 7.21 -3.36
CA ALA A 234 -14.55 8.52 -2.93
C ALA A 234 -15.85 8.41 -2.12
N LEU A 235 -16.23 9.49 -1.45
CA LEU A 235 -17.55 9.60 -0.85
C LEU A 235 -18.62 9.51 -1.96
N PRO A 236 -19.74 8.82 -1.74
CA PRO A 236 -20.84 8.78 -2.71
C PRO A 236 -21.37 10.20 -2.95
N ARG A 237 -21.76 10.47 -4.21
CA ARG A 237 -22.34 11.77 -4.61
C ARG A 237 -23.81 11.85 -4.26
#